data_549d3e2424afd754ae7b8ac57ad9924c
#
_entry.id   549d3e2424afd754ae7b8ac57ad9924c
#
_cell.length_a   1.000
_cell.length_b   1.000
_cell.length_c   1.000
_cell.angle_alpha   90.00
_cell.angle_beta   90.00
_cell.angle_gamma   90.00
#
_symmetry.space_group_name_H-M   'P 1'
#
loop_
_entity.id
_entity.type
_entity.pdbx_description
1 polymer ?
#
loop_
_entity_poly.entity_id
_entity_poly.type
_entity_poly.pdbx_seq_one_letter_code
_entity_poly.pdbx_strand_id
1 'polypeptide(L)'
;MATTTKTTKAASVKKEPAAKVKKSAKKEELQSMLRIRVRAYENKILDASVKQIIDTATRYDAVVRGPIPLPTEIKKYTVNRSPFIYKNAREQFEMRVHKRLIDIENPSPKVIESLTNLSMPSGVDIDVKML
;
A
#
# COMPACT_ATOMS: atom_id res chain seq x y z
N MET A 1 -3.01 33.14 79.07
CA MET A 1 -1.74 32.49 79.41
C MET A 1 -1.32 31.71 78.16
N ALA A 2 -0.39 32.24 77.46
CA ALA A 2 0.97 31.71 77.35
C ALA A 2 0.96 30.47 76.41
N THR A 3 1.65 30.36 75.47
CA THR A 3 2.91 30.80 74.87
C THR A 3 3.20 29.80 73.68
N THR A 4 3.49 30.31 72.55
CA THR A 4 4.87 30.33 72.05
C THR A 4 5.25 28.96 71.36
N THR A 5 5.61 28.94 70.25
CA THR A 5 6.70 29.26 69.37
C THR A 5 7.04 28.14 68.40
N LYS A 6 7.34 28.62 67.22
CA LYS A 6 8.57 28.30 66.42
C LYS A 6 8.74 26.84 65.95
N THR A 7 9.17 26.55 64.85
CA THR A 7 10.18 27.08 63.92
C THR A 7 10.30 26.15 62.71
N THR A 8 10.28 26.73 61.57
CA THR A 8 11.13 26.48 60.40
C THR A 8 11.99 25.22 60.34
N LYS A 9 11.94 24.56 59.20
CA LYS A 9 13.08 24.27 58.32
C LYS A 9 12.61 23.39 57.17
N ALA A 10 12.54 23.95 56.00
CA ALA A 10 13.59 23.94 55.00
C ALA A 10 13.74 22.60 54.29
N ALA A 11 13.22 22.60 53.10
CA ALA A 11 13.89 22.24 51.87
C ALA A 11 14.70 20.94 51.83
N SER A 12 14.22 19.98 51.09
CA SER A 12 15.14 19.27 50.23
C SER A 12 14.40 18.88 48.92
N VAL A 13 14.69 19.66 47.93
CA VAL A 13 14.43 19.35 46.53
C VAL A 13 15.25 18.14 46.19
N LYS A 14 14.60 16.98 46.03
CA LYS A 14 15.23 15.79 45.47
C LYS A 14 15.00 15.81 43.99
N LYS A 15 16.02 16.22 43.25
CA LYS A 15 16.21 16.11 41.83
C LYS A 15 15.97 14.66 41.41
N GLU A 16 14.93 14.43 40.65
CA GLU A 16 14.82 13.20 39.83
C GLU A 16 15.84 13.27 38.70
N PRO A 17 16.60 12.19 38.47
CA PRO A 17 17.46 12.10 37.28
C PRO A 17 16.60 11.83 36.06
N ALA A 18 16.67 12.78 35.14
CA ALA A 18 16.13 12.63 33.77
C ALA A 18 16.52 11.29 33.19
N ALA A 19 15.54 10.41 32.99
CA ALA A 19 15.67 9.21 32.20
C ALA A 19 16.03 9.64 30.78
N LYS A 20 17.28 9.44 30.42
CA LYS A 20 17.77 9.51 29.04
C LYS A 20 16.98 8.49 28.22
N VAL A 21 15.97 8.95 27.51
CA VAL A 21 15.37 8.23 26.40
C VAL A 21 16.48 8.06 25.37
N LYS A 22 17.11 6.92 25.39
CA LYS A 22 17.93 6.43 24.28
C LYS A 22 16.98 6.23 23.12
N LYS A 23 16.82 7.24 22.28
CA LYS A 23 16.37 7.06 20.91
C LYS A 23 17.42 6.15 20.25
N SER A 24 17.14 4.85 20.23
CA SER A 24 17.80 3.95 19.31
C SER A 24 17.49 4.48 17.92
N ALA A 25 18.46 5.18 17.35
CA ALA A 25 18.47 5.43 15.92
C ALA A 25 18.50 4.05 15.26
N LYS A 26 17.32 3.53 14.92
CA LYS A 26 17.15 2.41 14.03
C LYS A 26 17.73 2.92 12.71
N LYS A 27 18.94 2.46 12.42
CA LYS A 27 19.62 2.65 11.16
C LYS A 27 18.58 2.31 10.08
N GLU A 28 18.07 3.31 9.41
CA GLU A 28 17.23 3.13 8.23
C GLU A 28 18.18 2.55 7.17
N GLU A 29 18.29 1.23 7.17
CA GLU A 29 18.76 0.52 6.00
C GLU A 29 17.82 0.93 4.89
N LEU A 30 18.38 1.48 3.83
CA LEU A 30 17.67 1.79 2.59
C LEU A 30 17.00 0.49 2.13
N GLN A 31 15.78 0.27 2.60
CA GLN A 31 15.01 -0.91 2.23
C GLN A 31 14.55 -0.68 0.79
N SER A 32 15.21 -1.35 -0.12
CA SER A 32 14.74 -1.37 -1.50
C SER A 32 13.35 -2.01 -1.52
N MET A 33 12.39 -1.28 -2.08
CA MET A 33 11.01 -1.73 -2.16
C MET A 33 10.61 -1.88 -3.62
N LEU A 34 10.12 -3.04 -3.98
CA LEU A 34 9.58 -3.31 -5.31
C LEU A 34 8.07 -3.11 -5.27
N ARG A 35 7.61 -2.11 -5.99
CA ARG A 35 6.18 -1.78 -6.10
C ARG A 35 5.63 -2.29 -7.42
N ILE A 36 4.63 -3.16 -7.34
CA ILE A 36 3.94 -3.76 -8.48
C ILE A 36 2.51 -3.23 -8.53
N ARG A 37 2.13 -2.64 -9.66
CA ARG A 37 0.77 -2.24 -9.94
C ARG A 37 0.20 -3.14 -11.01
N VAL A 38 -0.90 -3.80 -10.70
CA VAL A 38 -1.59 -4.68 -11.63
C VAL A 38 -2.91 -4.03 -12.03
N ARG A 39 -3.20 -4.00 -13.33
CA ARG A 39 -4.43 -3.43 -13.89
C ARG A 39 -5.11 -4.45 -14.80
N ALA A 40 -6.42 -4.51 -14.75
CA ALA A 40 -7.22 -5.32 -15.67
C ALA A 40 -8.66 -4.79 -15.75
N TYR A 41 -9.34 -5.15 -16.83
CA TYR A 41 -10.77 -4.85 -17.00
C TYR A 41 -11.64 -5.80 -16.19
N GLU A 42 -11.21 -7.04 -16.01
CA GLU A 42 -11.94 -8.05 -15.26
C GLU A 42 -11.30 -8.31 -13.90
N ASN A 43 -12.10 -8.24 -12.83
CA ASN A 43 -11.63 -8.41 -11.45
C ASN A 43 -11.18 -9.84 -11.16
N LYS A 44 -11.85 -10.86 -11.73
CA LYS A 44 -11.52 -12.28 -11.49
C LYS A 44 -10.14 -12.65 -12.02
N ILE A 45 -9.82 -12.21 -13.24
CA ILE A 45 -8.52 -12.42 -13.87
C ILE A 45 -7.44 -11.66 -13.09
N LEU A 46 -7.74 -10.43 -12.68
CA LEU A 46 -6.85 -9.62 -11.86
C LEU A 46 -6.50 -10.31 -10.54
N ASP A 47 -7.50 -10.79 -9.80
CA ASP A 47 -7.27 -11.42 -8.50
C ASP A 47 -6.54 -12.77 -8.63
N ALA A 48 -6.77 -13.53 -9.71
CA ALA A 48 -6.00 -14.73 -10.02
C ALA A 48 -4.52 -14.41 -10.31
N SER A 49 -4.25 -13.36 -11.09
CA SER A 49 -2.89 -12.90 -11.39
C SER A 49 -2.17 -12.40 -10.14
N VAL A 50 -2.85 -11.65 -9.29
CA VAL A 50 -2.32 -11.19 -8.00
C VAL A 50 -1.91 -12.37 -7.11
N LYS A 51 -2.72 -13.43 -7.04
CA LYS A 51 -2.37 -14.64 -6.30
C LYS A 51 -1.11 -15.30 -6.85
N GLN A 52 -0.99 -15.43 -8.17
CA GLN A 52 0.22 -15.99 -8.79
C GLN A 52 1.49 -15.19 -8.46
N ILE A 53 1.39 -13.86 -8.46
CA ILE A 53 2.51 -12.99 -8.08
C ILE A 53 2.92 -13.22 -6.62
N ILE A 54 1.93 -13.25 -5.70
CA ILE A 54 2.16 -13.48 -4.27
C ILE A 54 2.77 -14.87 -4.04
N ASP A 55 2.21 -15.92 -4.65
CA ASP A 55 2.72 -17.28 -4.53
C ASP A 55 4.16 -17.39 -5.02
N THR A 56 4.48 -16.72 -6.13
CA THR A 56 5.85 -16.68 -6.66
C THR A 56 6.79 -15.96 -5.71
N ALA A 57 6.40 -14.79 -5.19
CA ALA A 57 7.22 -14.04 -4.24
C ALA A 57 7.46 -14.82 -2.93
N THR A 58 6.43 -15.51 -2.43
CA THR A 58 6.51 -16.33 -1.22
C THR A 58 7.42 -17.54 -1.39
N ARG A 59 7.50 -18.15 -2.58
CA ARG A 59 8.43 -19.27 -2.88
C ARG A 59 9.90 -18.88 -2.74
N TYR A 60 10.22 -17.60 -2.89
CA TYR A 60 11.57 -17.07 -2.76
C TYR A 60 11.79 -16.30 -1.44
N ASP A 61 10.99 -16.59 -0.41
CA ASP A 61 11.06 -15.99 0.93
C ASP A 61 11.04 -14.46 0.94
N ALA A 62 10.38 -13.83 -0.03
CA ALA A 62 10.21 -12.39 -0.07
C ALA A 62 9.07 -11.94 0.84
N VAL A 63 9.30 -10.86 1.58
CA VAL A 63 8.27 -10.25 2.42
C VAL A 63 7.32 -9.44 1.55
N VAL A 64 6.09 -9.92 1.41
CA VAL A 64 5.05 -9.28 0.61
C VAL A 64 4.12 -8.50 1.53
N ARG A 65 3.98 -7.20 1.28
CA ARG A 65 2.89 -6.39 1.83
C ARG A 65 1.68 -6.57 0.93
N GLY A 66 0.68 -7.24 1.43
CA GLY A 66 -0.51 -7.80 0.77
C GLY A 66 -1.15 -6.94 -0.32
N PRO A 67 -2.03 -7.53 -1.14
CA PRO A 67 -2.65 -6.83 -2.23
C PRO A 67 -3.55 -5.72 -1.71
N ILE A 68 -3.21 -4.47 -2.02
CA ILE A 68 -3.97 -3.28 -1.64
C ILE A 68 -4.91 -2.96 -2.79
N PRO A 69 -6.23 -2.97 -2.58
CA PRO A 69 -7.18 -2.56 -3.61
C PRO A 69 -7.10 -1.05 -3.82
N LEU A 70 -6.89 -0.64 -5.05
CA LEU A 70 -6.96 0.75 -5.46
C LEU A 70 -8.36 1.07 -6.01
N PRO A 71 -8.78 2.34 -5.98
CA PRO A 71 -10.06 2.74 -6.55
C PRO A 71 -10.20 2.32 -8.00
N THR A 72 -11.35 1.74 -8.36
CA THR A 72 -11.67 1.35 -9.73
C THR A 72 -11.95 2.59 -10.57
N GLU A 73 -11.27 2.73 -11.67
CA GLU A 73 -11.51 3.79 -12.63
C GLU A 73 -12.67 3.42 -13.53
N ILE A 74 -13.72 4.26 -13.55
CA ILE A 74 -14.93 4.02 -14.34
C ILE A 74 -15.03 5.11 -15.38
N LYS A 75 -15.01 4.73 -16.66
CA LYS A 75 -15.25 5.61 -17.79
C LYS A 75 -16.63 5.30 -18.38
N LYS A 76 -17.48 6.30 -18.44
CA LYS A 76 -18.86 6.18 -18.96
C LYS A 76 -18.95 6.90 -20.30
N TYR A 77 -19.56 6.23 -21.25
CA TYR A 77 -19.78 6.76 -22.61
C TYR A 77 -21.26 6.71 -22.93
N THR A 78 -21.81 7.83 -23.34
CA THR A 78 -23.19 7.93 -23.79
C THR A 78 -23.20 8.21 -25.29
N VAL A 79 -23.83 7.33 -26.06
CA VAL A 79 -23.90 7.42 -27.51
C VAL A 79 -25.37 7.51 -27.94
N ASN A 80 -25.65 8.31 -28.95
CA ASN A 80 -26.99 8.36 -29.54
C ASN A 80 -27.30 7.04 -30.26
N ARG A 81 -28.45 6.46 -29.97
CA ARG A 81 -28.88 5.20 -30.57
C ARG A 81 -29.29 5.33 -32.03
N SER A 82 -29.77 6.50 -32.41
CA SER A 82 -30.23 6.80 -33.76
C SER A 82 -29.86 8.25 -34.16
N PRO A 83 -29.52 8.50 -35.44
CA PRO A 83 -29.27 9.83 -35.93
C PRO A 83 -30.54 10.69 -36.02
N PHE A 84 -31.71 10.10 -35.81
CA PHE A 84 -33.01 10.80 -35.90
C PHE A 84 -33.37 11.50 -34.60
N ILE A 85 -34.41 12.34 -34.61
CA ILE A 85 -34.85 13.36 -33.64
C ILE A 85 -34.97 12.89 -32.16
N TYR A 86 -34.89 11.60 -31.86
CA TYR A 86 -35.10 11.04 -30.54
C TYR A 86 -33.91 11.32 -29.59
N LYS A 87 -33.92 12.48 -28.94
CA LYS A 87 -32.89 12.89 -27.99
C LYS A 87 -32.74 11.91 -26.79
N ASN A 88 -33.84 11.27 -26.39
CA ASN A 88 -33.86 10.38 -25.23
C ASN A 88 -33.40 8.95 -25.57
N ALA A 89 -33.28 8.59 -26.85
CA ALA A 89 -32.78 7.28 -27.29
C ALA A 89 -31.23 7.24 -27.26
N ARG A 90 -30.68 6.92 -26.12
CA ARG A 90 -29.23 6.84 -25.90
C ARG A 90 -28.83 5.48 -25.39
N GLU A 91 -27.67 5.02 -25.82
CA GLU A 91 -26.98 3.85 -25.27
C GLU A 91 -25.86 4.31 -24.38
N GLN A 92 -25.77 3.67 -23.20
CA GLN A 92 -24.75 3.98 -22.24
C GLN A 92 -23.80 2.78 -22.11
N PHE A 93 -22.50 3.06 -22.30
CA PHE A 93 -21.43 2.07 -22.16
C PHE A 93 -20.54 2.51 -21.00
N GLU A 94 -19.99 1.54 -20.30
CA GLU A 94 -18.98 1.80 -19.27
C GLU A 94 -17.78 0.89 -19.42
N MET A 95 -16.63 1.43 -19.10
CA MET A 95 -15.39 0.67 -19.02
C MET A 95 -14.84 0.82 -17.58
N ARG A 96 -14.62 -0.31 -16.93
CA ARG A 96 -14.08 -0.38 -15.57
C ARG A 96 -12.67 -0.91 -15.62
N VAL A 97 -11.73 -0.17 -15.00
CA VAL A 97 -10.35 -0.60 -14.84
C VAL A 97 -10.11 -0.85 -13.37
N HIS A 98 -9.94 -2.12 -13.02
CA HIS A 98 -9.59 -2.55 -11.67
C HIS A 98 -8.07 -2.46 -11.46
N LYS A 99 -7.65 -2.03 -10.27
CA LYS A 99 -6.23 -1.82 -9.95
C LYS A 99 -5.91 -2.48 -8.61
N ARG A 100 -4.74 -3.13 -8.53
CA ARG A 100 -4.18 -3.68 -7.30
C ARG A 100 -2.74 -3.23 -7.15
N LEU A 101 -2.32 -3.02 -5.91
CA LEU A 101 -0.97 -2.66 -5.54
C LEU A 101 -0.38 -3.75 -4.65
N ILE A 102 0.83 -4.17 -4.96
CA ILE A 102 1.59 -5.14 -4.17
C ILE A 102 2.96 -4.53 -3.93
N ASP A 103 3.40 -4.47 -2.69
CA ASP A 103 4.74 -4.02 -2.33
C ASP A 103 5.55 -5.21 -1.80
N ILE A 104 6.76 -5.40 -2.32
CA ILE A 104 7.70 -6.44 -1.89
C ILE A 104 8.90 -5.76 -1.27
N GLU A 105 9.22 -6.12 -0.02
CA GLU A 105 10.36 -5.58 0.71
C GLU A 105 11.61 -6.39 0.39
N ASN A 106 12.72 -5.69 0.18
CA ASN A 106 14.05 -6.28 -0.06
C ASN A 106 14.04 -7.43 -1.09
N PRO A 107 13.59 -7.16 -2.34
CA PRO A 107 13.50 -8.20 -3.34
C PRO A 107 14.88 -8.77 -3.66
N SER A 108 15.06 -10.07 -3.56
CA SER A 108 16.27 -10.74 -4.05
C SER A 108 16.30 -10.70 -5.59
N PRO A 109 17.46 -10.71 -6.23
CA PRO A 109 17.54 -10.74 -7.69
C PRO A 109 16.79 -11.93 -8.30
N LYS A 110 16.75 -13.06 -7.60
CA LYS A 110 15.96 -14.23 -8.02
C LYS A 110 14.46 -13.98 -8.08
N VAL A 111 13.93 -13.17 -7.14
CA VAL A 111 12.52 -12.77 -7.15
C VAL A 111 12.22 -11.96 -8.40
N ILE A 112 13.08 -10.98 -8.72
CA ILE A 112 12.92 -10.11 -9.89
C ILE A 112 12.92 -10.93 -11.19
N GLU A 113 13.87 -11.84 -11.33
CA GLU A 113 13.95 -12.73 -12.49
C GLU A 113 12.71 -13.63 -12.62
N SER A 114 12.25 -14.22 -11.52
CA SER A 114 11.08 -15.10 -11.53
C SER A 114 9.79 -14.33 -11.84
N LEU A 115 9.66 -13.09 -11.36
CA LEU A 115 8.52 -12.23 -11.67
C LEU A 115 8.53 -11.76 -13.14
N THR A 116 9.72 -11.54 -13.71
CA THR A 116 9.87 -11.18 -15.13
C THR A 116 9.48 -12.34 -16.05
N ASN A 117 9.80 -13.57 -15.65
CA ASN A 117 9.50 -14.79 -16.41
C ASN A 117 8.08 -15.32 -16.14
N LEU A 118 7.30 -14.65 -15.29
CA LEU A 118 5.95 -15.09 -14.97
C LEU A 118 5.01 -14.84 -16.17
N SER A 119 4.41 -15.91 -16.68
CA SER A 119 3.41 -15.79 -17.74
C SER A 119 2.08 -15.33 -17.15
N MET A 120 1.62 -14.18 -17.60
CA MET A 120 0.34 -13.61 -17.17
C MET A 120 -0.77 -13.90 -18.21
N PRO A 121 -2.02 -14.04 -17.76
CA PRO A 121 -3.15 -14.15 -18.66
C PRO A 121 -3.31 -12.86 -19.48
N SER A 122 -3.85 -13.00 -20.69
CA SER A 122 -4.13 -11.85 -21.54
C SER A 122 -5.16 -10.91 -20.88
N GLY A 123 -4.96 -9.61 -21.03
CA GLY A 123 -5.83 -8.58 -20.43
C GLY A 123 -5.39 -8.06 -19.07
N VAL A 124 -4.20 -8.45 -18.60
CA VAL A 124 -3.58 -7.92 -17.38
C VAL A 124 -2.33 -7.14 -17.75
N ASP A 125 -2.30 -5.87 -17.33
CA ASP A 125 -1.14 -5.00 -17.43
C ASP A 125 -0.42 -4.91 -16.09
N ILE A 126 0.91 -4.98 -16.11
CA ILE A 126 1.75 -4.93 -14.91
C ILE A 126 2.78 -3.83 -15.04
N ASP A 127 2.74 -2.89 -14.12
CA ASP A 127 3.76 -1.85 -13.95
C ASP A 127 4.63 -2.20 -12.73
N VAL A 128 5.93 -2.32 -12.91
CA VAL A 128 6.90 -2.58 -11.84
C VAL A 128 7.80 -1.38 -11.64
N LYS A 129 7.95 -0.93 -10.39
CA LYS A 129 8.83 0.18 -10.00
C LYS A 129 9.64 -0.20 -8.77
N MET A 130 10.94 0.07 -8.79
CA MET A 130 11.78 0.06 -7.60
C MET A 130 11.74 1.44 -6.93
N LEU A 131 11.56 1.44 -5.62
CA LEU A 131 11.53 2.62 -4.75
C LEU A 131 12.71 2.59 -3.78
#